data_7e55cfa3a6622178b8c1be68dc164eee
#
_entry.id   7e55cfa3a6622178b8c1be68dc164eee
#
_cell.length_a   1.000
_cell.length_b   1.000
_cell.length_c   1.000
_cell.angle_alpha   90.00
_cell.angle_beta   90.00
_cell.angle_gamma   90.00
#
_symmetry.space_group_name_H-M   'P 1'
#
loop_
_entity.id
_entity.type
_entity.pdbx_description
1 polymer ?
#
loop_
_entity_poly.entity_id
_entity_poly.type
_entity_poly.pdbx_seq_one_letter_code
_entity_poly.pdbx_strand_id
1 'polypeptide(L)'
;MVTGEDWGTWSPVHSLPKKINALDSGHKTWFTQNAHPAQGAGYDACYDIFIDPSYAPTDRNSKYELMIWVAYQAPNHPLSDKYTSDGSVPWAQNVNVGGKEWDVYLYQ
;
A
#
# COMPACT_ATOMS: atom_id res chain seq x y z
N MET A 1 2.88 5.50 -12.80
CA MET A 1 2.98 6.95 -12.47
C MET A 1 3.18 7.04 -10.96
N VAL A 2 4.26 7.63 -10.55
CA VAL A 2 4.56 7.84 -9.13
C VAL A 2 4.03 9.22 -8.74
N THR A 3 3.28 9.30 -7.68
CA THR A 3 2.80 10.54 -7.08
C THR A 3 3.41 10.69 -5.70
N GLY A 4 4.17 11.75 -5.47
CA GLY A 4 4.92 11.96 -4.25
C GLY A 4 6.42 11.77 -4.45
N GLU A 5 7.14 11.51 -3.37
CA GLU A 5 8.56 11.19 -3.42
C GLU A 5 8.75 9.71 -3.67
N ASP A 6 9.53 9.38 -4.70
CA ASP A 6 10.02 8.04 -4.95
C ASP A 6 11.54 8.04 -4.85
N TRP A 7 12.09 7.48 -3.77
CA TRP A 7 13.53 7.30 -3.56
C TRP A 7 14.39 8.54 -3.89
N GLY A 8 13.88 9.72 -3.56
CA GLY A 8 14.54 11.00 -3.77
C GLY A 8 14.16 11.70 -5.07
N THR A 9 13.16 11.20 -5.78
CA THR A 9 12.61 11.85 -6.97
C THR A 9 11.17 12.29 -6.69
N TRP A 10 10.92 13.58 -6.75
CA TRP A 10 9.58 14.12 -6.57
C TRP A 10 8.76 14.00 -7.84
N SER A 11 7.52 13.59 -7.69
CA SER A 11 6.54 13.68 -8.75
C SER A 11 6.23 15.15 -9.08
N PRO A 12 6.01 15.49 -10.35
CA PRO A 12 5.53 16.83 -10.72
C PRO A 12 4.12 17.13 -10.19
N VAL A 13 3.41 16.14 -9.66
CA VAL A 13 2.10 16.36 -9.04
C VAL A 13 2.29 16.71 -7.56
N HIS A 14 2.22 17.99 -7.26
CA HIS A 14 2.50 18.56 -5.93
C HIS A 14 1.27 18.53 -4.98
N SER A 15 0.43 17.51 -5.07
CA SER A 15 -0.68 17.35 -4.12
C SER A 15 -0.31 16.64 -2.82
N LEU A 16 0.88 16.06 -2.76
CA LEU A 16 1.47 15.39 -1.59
C LEU A 16 2.82 16.06 -1.25
N PRO A 17 3.27 16.00 -0.01
CA PRO A 17 2.60 15.41 1.16
C PRO A 17 1.41 16.24 1.63
N LYS A 18 0.43 15.60 2.25
CA LYS A 18 -0.78 16.24 2.77
C LYS A 18 -1.12 15.73 4.16
N LYS A 19 -1.66 16.59 5.01
CA LYS A 19 -2.13 16.15 6.32
C LYS A 19 -3.31 15.21 6.16
N ILE A 20 -3.34 14.11 6.94
CA ILE A 20 -4.43 13.12 6.87
C ILE A 20 -5.79 13.78 7.09
N ASN A 21 -5.89 14.70 8.04
CA ASN A 21 -7.14 15.42 8.32
C ASN A 21 -7.53 16.46 7.25
N ALA A 22 -6.67 16.67 6.25
CA ALA A 22 -6.97 17.50 5.09
C ALA A 22 -7.32 16.67 3.84
N LEU A 23 -7.36 15.35 3.98
CA LEU A 23 -7.91 14.47 2.95
C LEU A 23 -9.43 14.53 2.98
N ASP A 24 -10.02 14.61 1.81
CA ASP A 24 -11.46 14.61 1.62
C ASP A 24 -11.89 13.55 0.60
N SER A 25 -13.17 13.43 0.36
CA SER A 25 -13.70 12.45 -0.61
C SER A 25 -13.28 12.70 -2.07
N GLY A 26 -12.66 13.84 -2.35
CA GLY A 26 -12.09 14.17 -3.66
C GLY A 26 -10.73 13.54 -3.90
N HIS A 27 -10.05 13.07 -2.85
CA HIS A 27 -8.77 12.36 -2.98
C HIS A 27 -9.03 10.92 -3.39
N LYS A 28 -8.88 10.66 -4.68
CA LYS A 28 -9.09 9.35 -5.29
C LYS A 28 -7.91 8.99 -6.16
N THR A 29 -7.59 7.72 -6.18
CA THR A 29 -6.61 7.16 -7.11
C THR A 29 -7.17 5.89 -7.72
N TRP A 30 -6.75 5.57 -8.92
CA TRP A 30 -7.08 4.33 -9.61
C TRP A 30 -5.96 3.93 -10.56
N PHE A 31 -5.85 2.66 -10.80
CA PHE A 31 -5.04 2.14 -11.89
C PHE A 31 -5.73 0.94 -12.53
N THR A 32 -5.35 0.67 -13.76
CA THR A 32 -5.80 -0.52 -14.48
C THR A 32 -4.59 -1.39 -14.75
N GLN A 33 -4.66 -2.64 -14.36
CA GLN A 33 -3.65 -3.63 -14.64
C GLN A 33 -4.16 -4.62 -15.67
N ASN A 34 -3.48 -4.69 -16.81
CA ASN A 34 -3.80 -5.62 -17.90
C ASN A 34 -2.73 -6.70 -18.06
N ALA A 35 -1.63 -6.62 -17.31
CA ALA A 35 -0.57 -7.60 -17.35
C ALA A 35 -0.91 -8.82 -16.50
N HIS A 36 -0.77 -10.00 -17.09
CA HIS A 36 -0.79 -11.26 -16.37
C HIS A 36 0.64 -11.81 -16.37
N PRO A 37 1.29 -11.95 -15.20
CA PRO A 37 2.61 -12.53 -15.14
C PRO A 37 2.58 -13.98 -15.62
N ALA A 38 3.73 -14.48 -16.04
CA ALA A 38 3.87 -15.90 -16.37
C ALA A 38 3.50 -16.78 -15.19
N GLN A 39 2.95 -17.95 -15.47
CA GLN A 39 2.58 -18.90 -14.42
C GLN A 39 3.79 -19.20 -13.52
N GLY A 40 3.61 -19.09 -12.22
CA GLY A 40 4.66 -19.30 -11.22
C GLY A 40 5.54 -18.07 -10.94
N ALA A 41 5.37 -16.96 -11.66
CA ALA A 41 6.01 -15.70 -11.31
C ALA A 41 5.21 -15.01 -10.19
N GLY A 42 5.89 -14.67 -9.08
CA GLY A 42 5.29 -13.85 -8.05
C GLY A 42 5.08 -12.42 -8.53
N TYR A 43 3.96 -11.84 -8.20
CA TYR A 43 3.69 -10.42 -8.41
C TYR A 43 2.75 -9.88 -7.33
N ASP A 44 2.75 -8.59 -7.18
CA ASP A 44 1.75 -7.83 -6.46
C ASP A 44 1.38 -6.56 -7.22
N ALA A 45 0.22 -6.05 -6.91
CA ALA A 45 -0.25 -4.75 -7.34
C ALA A 45 -0.84 -4.06 -6.12
N CYS A 46 -0.16 -3.03 -5.65
CA CYS A 46 -0.51 -2.36 -4.41
C CYS A 46 -0.37 -0.84 -4.52
N TYR A 47 -0.96 -0.17 -3.56
CA TYR A 47 -0.63 1.20 -3.22
C TYR A 47 0.26 1.17 -1.97
N ASP A 48 1.34 1.93 -2.01
CA ASP A 48 2.23 2.15 -0.86
C ASP A 48 2.06 3.59 -0.41
N ILE A 49 1.54 3.76 0.80
CA ILE A 49 1.23 5.06 1.37
C ILE A 49 2.09 5.24 2.62
N PHE A 50 3.05 6.13 2.53
CA PHE A 50 3.94 6.45 3.64
C PHE A 50 3.32 7.54 4.51
N ILE A 51 3.28 7.27 5.82
CA ILE A 51 2.67 8.14 6.82
C ILE A 51 3.73 8.50 7.86
N ASP A 52 3.94 9.80 8.05
CA ASP A 52 4.87 10.33 9.04
C ASP A 52 4.19 11.37 9.91
N PRO A 53 4.46 11.41 11.24
CA PRO A 53 3.94 12.43 12.13
C PRO A 53 4.57 13.82 11.90
N SER A 54 5.76 13.86 11.29
CA SER A 54 6.44 15.11 10.95
C SER A 54 6.10 15.53 9.52
N TYR A 55 5.77 16.80 9.35
CA TYR A 55 5.59 17.39 8.02
C TYR A 55 6.96 17.79 7.43
N ALA A 56 7.90 16.87 7.43
CA ALA A 56 9.23 17.10 6.87
C ALA A 56 9.52 16.08 5.77
N PRO A 57 9.32 16.44 4.52
CA PRO A 57 9.48 15.52 3.40
C PRO A 57 10.94 15.13 3.10
N THR A 58 11.88 15.57 3.90
CA THR A 58 13.32 15.28 3.71
C THR A 58 13.76 13.98 4.34
N ASP A 59 12.91 13.36 5.17
CA ASP A 59 13.23 12.13 5.86
C ASP A 59 12.53 10.95 5.17
N ARG A 60 13.31 10.03 4.64
CA ARG A 60 12.82 8.79 4.01
C ARG A 60 12.37 7.74 5.02
N ASN A 61 12.47 8.04 6.30
CA ASN A 61 12.09 7.15 7.38
C ASN A 61 10.64 7.41 7.81
N SER A 62 9.70 7.15 6.92
CA SER A 62 8.30 7.17 7.29
C SER A 62 8.06 6.22 8.44
N LYS A 63 7.30 6.68 9.43
CA LYS A 63 7.05 5.89 10.63
C LYS A 63 6.09 4.74 10.39
N TYR A 64 5.19 4.92 9.44
CA TYR A 64 4.20 3.91 9.06
C TYR A 64 4.10 3.83 7.54
N GLU A 65 3.84 2.63 7.06
CA GLU A 65 3.49 2.35 5.69
C GLU A 65 2.13 1.64 5.67
N LEU A 66 1.21 2.16 4.88
CA LEU A 66 -0.06 1.52 4.59
C LEU A 66 -0.01 0.97 3.17
N MET A 67 0.03 -0.34 3.03
CA MET A 67 -0.07 -1.01 1.75
C MET A 67 -1.51 -1.46 1.49
N ILE A 68 -2.04 -1.17 0.31
CA ILE A 68 -3.35 -1.65 -0.12
C ILE A 68 -3.12 -2.59 -1.30
N TRP A 69 -3.13 -3.87 -1.05
CA TRP A 69 -2.91 -4.91 -2.04
C TRP A 69 -4.22 -5.23 -2.75
N VAL A 70 -4.31 -4.92 -4.03
CA VAL A 70 -5.51 -5.15 -4.85
C VAL A 70 -5.42 -6.44 -5.65
N ALA A 71 -4.23 -6.95 -5.87
CA ALA A 71 -3.97 -8.25 -6.46
C ALA A 71 -2.57 -8.74 -6.09
N TYR A 72 -2.41 -10.04 -5.96
CA TYR A 72 -1.10 -10.68 -5.81
C TYR A 72 -1.13 -12.15 -6.24
N GLN A 73 0.05 -12.69 -6.48
CA GLN A 73 0.24 -14.10 -6.81
C GLN A 73 1.47 -14.64 -6.07
N ALA A 74 1.34 -15.83 -5.50
CA ALA A 74 2.46 -16.51 -4.84
C ALA A 74 3.70 -16.61 -5.75
N PRO A 75 4.92 -16.51 -5.18
CA PRO A 75 5.23 -16.50 -3.75
C PRO A 75 5.06 -15.15 -3.04
N ASN A 76 4.67 -14.09 -3.75
CA ASN A 76 4.40 -12.81 -3.09
C ASN A 76 3.14 -12.91 -2.21
N HIS A 77 3.22 -12.32 -1.05
CA HIS A 77 2.12 -12.19 -0.10
C HIS A 77 2.36 -10.99 0.82
N PRO A 78 1.32 -10.40 1.41
CA PRO A 78 1.47 -9.29 2.35
C PRO A 78 2.42 -9.62 3.50
N LEU A 79 3.13 -8.64 4.00
CA LEU A 79 3.92 -8.78 5.22
C LEU A 79 3.01 -9.00 6.43
N SER A 80 3.45 -9.84 7.36
CA SER A 80 2.71 -10.13 8.59
C SER A 80 3.69 -10.51 9.70
N ASP A 81 3.30 -10.27 10.95
CA ASP A 81 4.03 -10.81 12.11
C ASP A 81 3.87 -12.33 12.27
N LYS A 82 2.95 -12.93 11.53
CA LYS A 82 2.64 -14.35 11.59
C LYS A 82 2.66 -14.98 10.20
N TYR A 83 3.31 -16.15 10.12
CA TYR A 83 3.41 -16.94 8.90
C TYR A 83 3.09 -18.41 9.18
N THR A 84 2.54 -19.07 8.16
CA THR A 84 2.40 -20.53 8.07
C THR A 84 3.11 -21.03 6.82
N SER A 85 3.06 -22.34 6.56
CA SER A 85 3.54 -22.92 5.30
C SER A 85 2.84 -22.35 4.06
N ASP A 86 1.65 -21.82 4.24
CA ASP A 86 0.79 -21.31 3.16
C ASP A 86 0.94 -19.81 2.93
N GLY A 87 1.81 -19.14 3.72
CA GLY A 87 2.11 -17.73 3.62
C GLY A 87 1.76 -16.92 4.87
N SER A 88 1.56 -15.63 4.69
CA SER A 88 1.24 -14.69 5.77
C SER A 88 -0.16 -14.90 6.33
N VAL A 89 -0.29 -14.74 7.64
CA VAL A 89 -1.57 -14.86 8.35
C VAL A 89 -2.11 -13.46 8.63
N PRO A 90 -3.35 -13.15 8.22
CA PRO A 90 -3.95 -11.87 8.53
C PRO A 90 -4.18 -11.68 10.04
N TRP A 91 -4.01 -10.45 10.50
CA TRP A 91 -4.37 -10.05 11.86
C TRP A 91 -5.89 -10.02 12.06
N ALA A 92 -6.63 -9.60 11.05
CA ALA A 92 -8.10 -9.64 11.01
C ALA A 92 -8.58 -9.98 9.61
N GLN A 93 -9.69 -10.69 9.52
CA GLN A 93 -10.29 -11.10 8.24
C GLN A 93 -11.69 -10.52 8.07
N ASN A 94 -12.10 -10.36 6.82
CA ASN A 94 -13.43 -9.91 6.43
C ASN A 94 -13.81 -8.55 7.05
N VAL A 95 -12.84 -7.65 7.19
CA VAL A 95 -13.08 -6.30 7.71
C VAL A 95 -13.75 -5.46 6.63
N ASN A 96 -14.96 -4.97 6.89
CA ASN A 96 -15.68 -4.15 5.93
C ASN A 96 -15.18 -2.70 5.97
N VAL A 97 -14.59 -2.25 4.86
CA VAL A 97 -14.19 -0.85 4.68
C VAL A 97 -14.65 -0.39 3.30
N GLY A 98 -15.44 0.68 3.28
CA GLY A 98 -15.94 1.25 2.03
C GLY A 98 -16.84 0.30 1.22
N GLY A 99 -17.56 -0.61 1.88
CA GLY A 99 -18.44 -1.59 1.23
C GLY A 99 -17.71 -2.77 0.58
N LYS A 100 -16.44 -2.96 0.91
CA LYS A 100 -15.63 -4.11 0.49
C LYS A 100 -15.06 -4.82 1.71
N GLU A 101 -14.89 -6.12 1.62
CA GLU A 101 -14.23 -6.94 2.63
C GLU A 101 -12.75 -7.00 2.36
N TRP A 102 -11.97 -6.86 3.42
CA TRP A 102 -10.52 -6.83 3.41
C TRP A 102 -9.95 -7.76 4.45
N ASP A 103 -8.86 -8.42 4.12
CA ASP A 103 -7.99 -9.03 5.10
C ASP A 103 -6.92 -8.02 5.51
N VAL A 104 -6.76 -7.84 6.80
CA VAL A 104 -5.82 -6.87 7.39
C VAL A 104 -4.61 -7.61 7.92
N TYR A 105 -3.44 -7.23 7.48
CA TYR A 105 -2.15 -7.75 7.93
C TYR A 105 -1.44 -6.68 8.77
N LEU A 106 -0.69 -7.10 9.74
CA LEU A 106 0.13 -6.24 10.58
C LEU A 106 1.54 -6.79 10.60
N TYR A 107 2.50 -5.90 10.39
CA TYR A 107 3.92 -6.17 10.50
C TYR A 107 4.59 -5.05 11.30
N GLN A 108 5.33 -5.39 12.37
CA GLN A 108 6.01 -4.47 13.27
C GLN A 108 7.51 -4.76 13.37
#